data_3a66aafc4fe236e420de2f9ec1d852c3
#
_entry.id   3a66aafc4fe236e420de2f9ec1d852c3
#
_cell.length_a   1.000
_cell.length_b   1.000
_cell.length_c   1.000
_cell.angle_alpha   90.00
_cell.angle_beta   90.00
_cell.angle_gamma   90.00
#
_symmetry.space_group_name_H-M   'P 1'
#
loop_
_entity.id
_entity.type
_entity.pdbx_description
1 polymer ?
#
loop_
_entity_poly.entity_id
_entity_poly.type
_entity_poly.pdbx_seq_one_letter_code
_entity_poly.pdbx_strand_id
1 'polypeptide(L)'
;MKPQKALILTLLALVACAPKPKQEEKATKLYTDRPPVEERAFVSPAIDAATEAIAAQITHPKLQEMFRKCFPNTLDTTVHYAEDEDGRPDTYVYTGDIPAMWLRDSGAQVWPYLAFVNEDDALRKMIAGVINRQFKCILIDPYANAFNVDPIGPADDTDLPKPGPYVFERKWEIDSQCYPVRLAYAYWQKTGDTSIFGDLWMKTAKTILATFKEQQRKEGHGSYTFLRVTDRQLDTKCVVGRGNPVKPVGLIASSFRPSDDATTFEFLVPSNFMAVTTLQKMAEILSTVNGENAMAMECLALADEVSAALQQYAIVDHPKYGKIYAYEVDGFGSHQLMDDANVPSLLALGYLDPERFDDPVYLNTRKFVWSEDNPYVKRGKAGEGIGGPHAGIENVWPMSILMKAFTAQDDEEIVACLTQILRTDAGTGFMHESFHKDDANDFSRPWFAWANTLFGELIVKLVNDGKLELLNSLPQ
;
A
#
# COMPACT_ATOMS: atom_id res chain seq x y z
N MET A 1 -60.40 56.43 -9.50
CA MET A 1 -59.84 55.37 -8.61
C MET A 1 -58.66 54.70 -9.31
N LYS A 2 -57.46 54.98 -8.87
CA LYS A 2 -56.22 54.36 -9.42
C LYS A 2 -55.83 53.16 -8.52
N PRO A 3 -55.44 52.00 -9.05
CA PRO A 3 -54.97 50.92 -8.21
C PRO A 3 -53.49 51.13 -7.83
N GLN A 4 -53.22 51.01 -6.53
CA GLN A 4 -51.87 50.96 -5.97
C GLN A 4 -51.18 49.60 -6.32
N LYS A 5 -49.99 49.66 -6.91
CA LYS A 5 -49.10 48.52 -7.11
C LYS A 5 -48.33 48.34 -5.83
N ALA A 6 -48.54 47.18 -5.17
CA ALA A 6 -47.71 46.74 -4.05
C ALA A 6 -46.38 46.21 -4.62
N LEU A 7 -45.27 46.81 -4.18
CA LEU A 7 -43.90 46.39 -4.49
C LEU A 7 -43.46 45.33 -3.45
N ILE A 8 -43.37 44.07 -3.85
CA ILE A 8 -42.83 43.02 -3.00
C ILE A 8 -41.30 43.07 -3.16
N LEU A 9 -40.61 43.54 -2.13
CA LEU A 9 -39.16 43.46 -2.00
C LEU A 9 -38.79 42.06 -1.51
N THR A 10 -38.25 41.25 -2.44
CA THR A 10 -37.63 39.95 -2.07
C THR A 10 -36.23 40.22 -1.56
N LEU A 11 -36.01 40.10 -0.26
CA LEU A 11 -34.67 40.11 0.34
C LEU A 11 -33.99 38.78 0.00
N LEU A 12 -33.06 38.75 -0.94
CA LEU A 12 -32.09 37.69 -1.12
C LEU A 12 -31.05 37.81 0.01
N ALA A 13 -31.12 36.93 1.01
CA ALA A 13 -30.06 36.74 1.97
C ALA A 13 -28.90 36.05 1.24
N LEU A 14 -27.87 36.79 0.87
CA LEU A 14 -26.57 36.26 0.52
C LEU A 14 -25.94 35.67 1.79
N VAL A 15 -26.06 34.34 1.95
CA VAL A 15 -25.22 33.62 2.90
C VAL A 15 -23.81 33.62 2.28
N ALA A 16 -22.98 34.56 2.71
CA ALA A 16 -21.58 34.54 2.45
C ALA A 16 -21.00 33.29 3.12
N CYS A 17 -20.75 32.22 2.34
CA CYS A 17 -19.85 31.16 2.77
C CYS A 17 -18.49 31.79 3.06
N ALA A 18 -18.16 31.99 4.32
CA ALA A 18 -16.79 32.29 4.70
C ALA A 18 -15.93 31.11 4.22
N PRO A 19 -14.82 31.37 3.50
CA PRO A 19 -13.89 30.30 3.17
C PRO A 19 -13.45 29.65 4.49
N LYS A 20 -13.61 28.32 4.61
CA LYS A 20 -12.97 27.55 5.69
C LYS A 20 -11.48 27.90 5.68
N PRO A 21 -10.83 28.04 6.84
CA PRO A 21 -9.39 28.18 6.86
C PRO A 21 -8.83 26.98 6.09
N LYS A 22 -8.07 27.24 5.02
CA LYS A 22 -7.23 26.23 4.39
C LYS A 22 -6.45 25.60 5.54
N GLN A 23 -6.51 24.27 5.68
CA GLN A 23 -5.53 23.56 6.49
C GLN A 23 -4.17 24.12 6.03
N GLU A 24 -3.45 24.77 6.94
CA GLU A 24 -2.07 25.14 6.64
C GLU A 24 -1.40 23.84 6.22
N GLU A 25 -0.98 23.77 4.96
CA GLU A 25 -0.02 22.76 4.53
C GLU A 25 1.14 22.88 5.52
N LYS A 26 1.16 21.98 6.51
CA LYS A 26 2.34 21.84 7.36
C LYS A 26 3.45 21.53 6.38
N ALA A 27 4.33 22.49 6.15
CA ALA A 27 5.48 22.29 5.28
C ALA A 27 6.13 20.96 5.71
N THR A 28 6.21 20.04 4.77
CA THR A 28 6.77 18.71 4.99
C THR A 28 8.10 18.89 5.69
N LYS A 29 8.24 18.34 6.92
CA LYS A 29 9.48 18.50 7.69
C LYS A 29 10.60 17.86 6.87
N LEU A 30 11.54 18.68 6.43
CA LEU A 30 12.71 18.21 5.70
C LEU A 30 13.66 17.59 6.72
N TYR A 31 13.73 16.27 6.75
CA TYR A 31 14.74 15.57 7.52
C TYR A 31 16.02 15.53 6.69
N THR A 32 17.10 16.11 7.23
CA THR A 32 18.44 16.01 6.65
C THR A 32 19.24 14.90 7.31
N ASP A 33 18.78 14.41 8.44
CA ASP A 33 19.37 13.31 9.21
C ASP A 33 18.31 12.60 10.05
N ARG A 34 18.68 11.48 10.68
CA ARG A 34 17.90 10.80 11.67
C ARG A 34 17.64 11.70 12.88
N PRO A 35 16.40 11.86 13.39
CA PRO A 35 16.15 12.72 14.55
C PRO A 35 16.86 12.20 15.80
N PRO A 36 17.27 13.11 16.73
CA PRO A 36 17.81 12.70 18.01
C PRO A 36 16.77 11.89 18.81
N VAL A 37 17.22 11.03 19.71
CA VAL A 37 16.38 10.03 20.40
C VAL A 37 15.16 10.65 21.07
N GLU A 38 15.32 11.83 21.69
CA GLU A 38 14.26 12.57 22.39
C GLU A 38 13.19 13.16 21.46
N GLU A 39 13.45 13.25 20.16
CA GLU A 39 12.49 13.75 19.16
C GLU A 39 11.82 12.63 18.36
N ARG A 40 12.22 11.36 18.58
CA ARG A 40 11.65 10.21 17.85
C ARG A 40 10.25 9.91 18.35
N ALA A 41 9.38 9.56 17.42
CA ALA A 41 8.00 9.18 17.72
C ALA A 41 7.91 7.86 18.51
N PHE A 42 8.79 6.91 18.19
CA PHE A 42 8.91 5.65 18.91
C PHE A 42 10.38 5.19 18.94
N VAL A 43 10.83 4.70 20.09
CA VAL A 43 12.20 4.20 20.28
C VAL A 43 12.17 2.70 20.53
N SER A 44 12.87 1.93 19.70
CA SER A 44 13.08 0.49 19.89
C SER A 44 14.59 0.21 20.02
N PRO A 45 15.05 -0.20 21.20
CA PRO A 45 16.45 -0.59 21.40
C PRO A 45 16.91 -1.71 20.46
N ALA A 46 16.03 -2.67 20.15
CA ALA A 46 16.35 -3.75 19.23
C ALA A 46 16.59 -3.24 17.80
N ILE A 47 15.74 -2.32 17.32
CA ILE A 47 15.92 -1.73 15.98
C ILE A 47 17.13 -0.83 15.93
N ASP A 48 17.43 -0.04 16.99
CA ASP A 48 18.63 0.77 17.06
C ASP A 48 19.90 -0.10 17.01
N ALA A 49 19.93 -1.18 17.81
CA ALA A 49 21.04 -2.12 17.82
C ALA A 49 21.22 -2.84 16.47
N ALA A 50 20.13 -3.31 15.85
CA ALA A 50 20.15 -3.95 14.54
C ALA A 50 20.62 -2.99 13.44
N THR A 51 20.14 -1.75 13.47
CA THR A 51 20.57 -0.70 12.51
C THR A 51 22.08 -0.50 12.56
N GLU A 52 22.65 -0.32 13.74
CA GLU A 52 24.08 -0.11 13.87
C GLU A 52 24.91 -1.37 13.58
N ALA A 53 24.44 -2.56 14.01
CA ALA A 53 25.12 -3.82 13.76
C ALA A 53 25.20 -4.17 12.26
N ILE A 54 24.14 -3.91 11.50
CA ILE A 54 24.13 -4.13 10.05
C ILE A 54 24.94 -3.04 9.35
N ALA A 55 24.74 -1.77 9.70
CA ALA A 55 25.49 -0.66 9.12
C ALA A 55 27.01 -0.81 9.31
N ALA A 56 27.47 -1.31 10.46
CA ALA A 56 28.88 -1.52 10.72
C ALA A 56 29.55 -2.55 9.80
N GLN A 57 28.78 -3.46 9.20
CA GLN A 57 29.25 -4.46 8.24
C GLN A 57 29.35 -3.90 6.81
N ILE A 58 28.61 -2.83 6.52
CA ILE A 58 28.56 -2.22 5.19
C ILE A 58 29.74 -1.23 5.06
N THR A 59 30.63 -1.48 4.10
CA THR A 59 31.82 -0.63 3.85
C THR A 59 31.55 0.46 2.82
N HIS A 60 30.47 0.41 2.05
CA HIS A 60 30.06 1.46 1.12
C HIS A 60 29.46 2.64 1.89
N PRO A 61 30.12 3.83 1.97
CA PRO A 61 29.73 4.89 2.91
C PRO A 61 28.31 5.41 2.70
N LYS A 62 27.92 5.63 1.45
CA LYS A 62 26.58 6.14 1.11
C LYS A 62 25.48 5.13 1.43
N LEU A 63 25.69 3.87 1.12
CA LEU A 63 24.74 2.80 1.46
C LEU A 63 24.56 2.68 2.97
N GLN A 64 25.67 2.75 3.72
CA GLN A 64 25.66 2.71 5.18
C GLN A 64 24.86 3.88 5.77
N GLU A 65 25.08 5.10 5.26
CA GLU A 65 24.34 6.31 5.68
C GLU A 65 22.85 6.19 5.38
N MET A 66 22.50 5.83 4.14
CA MET A 66 21.10 5.67 3.72
C MET A 66 20.39 4.60 4.54
N PHE A 67 21.05 3.48 4.83
CA PHE A 67 20.46 2.43 5.67
C PHE A 67 20.14 2.94 7.08
N ARG A 68 21.08 3.67 7.72
CA ARG A 68 20.85 4.26 9.05
C ARG A 68 19.69 5.23 9.10
N LYS A 69 19.44 5.96 8.00
CA LYS A 69 18.34 6.92 7.90
C LYS A 69 17.02 6.25 7.53
N CYS A 70 17.03 5.34 6.54
CA CYS A 70 15.82 4.77 5.96
C CYS A 70 15.21 3.67 6.82
N PHE A 71 16.03 2.74 7.33
CA PHE A 71 15.50 1.56 8.03
C PHE A 71 14.66 1.93 9.26
N PRO A 72 15.10 2.79 10.19
CA PRO A 72 14.31 3.18 11.35
C PRO A 72 13.28 4.30 11.09
N ASN A 73 13.22 4.85 9.88
CA ASN A 73 12.46 6.08 9.57
C ASN A 73 11.00 6.07 10.05
N THR A 74 10.27 4.98 9.85
CA THR A 74 8.88 4.86 10.30
C THR A 74 8.75 4.98 11.82
N LEU A 75 9.61 4.31 12.58
CA LEU A 75 9.60 4.40 14.06
C LEU A 75 9.96 5.81 14.52
N ASP A 76 10.95 6.41 13.88
CA ASP A 76 11.43 7.74 14.24
C ASP A 76 10.39 8.84 14.00
N THR A 77 9.47 8.67 13.03
CA THR A 77 8.69 9.81 12.50
C THR A 77 7.18 9.65 12.48
N THR A 78 6.64 8.42 12.33
CA THR A 78 5.22 8.22 11.97
C THR A 78 4.43 7.38 12.96
N VAL A 79 5.08 6.71 13.91
CA VAL A 79 4.43 5.80 14.87
C VAL A 79 3.92 6.57 16.08
N HIS A 80 2.65 6.37 16.41
CA HIS A 80 2.01 6.91 17.62
C HIS A 80 1.39 5.77 18.41
N TYR A 81 2.16 5.23 19.36
CA TYR A 81 1.71 4.18 20.25
C TYR A 81 0.80 4.74 21.36
N ALA A 82 -0.31 4.05 21.61
CA ALA A 82 -1.21 4.27 22.72
C ALA A 82 -1.78 2.93 23.21
N GLU A 83 -2.56 2.99 24.26
CA GLU A 83 -3.44 1.91 24.69
C GLU A 83 -4.89 2.39 24.65
N ASP A 84 -5.82 1.52 24.26
CA ASP A 84 -7.24 1.84 24.24
C ASP A 84 -7.84 1.82 25.68
N GLU A 85 -9.14 2.13 25.79
CA GLU A 85 -9.85 2.20 27.09
C GLU A 85 -9.82 0.87 27.85
N ASP A 86 -9.62 -0.26 27.16
CA ASP A 86 -9.48 -1.59 27.77
C ASP A 86 -8.02 -1.96 28.08
N GLY A 87 -7.07 -1.04 27.87
CA GLY A 87 -5.63 -1.25 28.06
C GLY A 87 -4.98 -2.12 26.97
N ARG A 88 -5.62 -2.27 25.82
CA ARG A 88 -5.04 -3.01 24.68
C ARG A 88 -4.17 -2.10 23.83
N PRO A 89 -3.04 -2.59 23.32
CA PRO A 89 -2.22 -1.83 22.38
C PRO A 89 -3.02 -1.29 21.20
N ASP A 90 -2.83 -0.01 20.89
CA ASP A 90 -3.50 0.70 19.82
C ASP A 90 -2.52 1.70 19.19
N THR A 91 -1.97 1.36 18.02
CA THR A 91 -0.91 2.15 17.39
C THR A 91 -1.41 2.74 16.09
N TYR A 92 -1.30 4.05 15.97
CA TYR A 92 -1.56 4.78 14.75
C TYR A 92 -0.24 5.04 14.01
N VAL A 93 -0.23 4.83 12.68
CA VAL A 93 0.95 5.06 11.83
C VAL A 93 0.58 6.02 10.72
N TYR A 94 1.18 7.20 10.70
CA TYR A 94 1.00 8.16 9.61
C TYR A 94 1.65 7.66 8.31
N THR A 95 1.01 7.96 7.19
CA THR A 95 1.56 7.68 5.86
C THR A 95 2.56 8.75 5.49
N GLY A 96 3.77 8.59 6.00
CA GLY A 96 4.85 9.55 5.80
C GLY A 96 4.48 10.94 6.33
N ASP A 97 4.46 11.92 5.43
CA ASP A 97 4.14 13.32 5.70
C ASP A 97 2.64 13.65 5.71
N ILE A 98 1.78 12.66 5.37
CA ILE A 98 0.33 12.82 5.42
C ILE A 98 -0.19 12.40 6.80
N PRO A 99 -0.97 13.25 7.50
CA PRO A 99 -1.46 12.95 8.85
C PRO A 99 -2.70 12.03 8.80
N ALA A 100 -2.60 10.93 8.06
CA ALA A 100 -3.62 9.90 7.95
C ALA A 100 -2.97 8.52 7.88
N MET A 101 -3.72 7.48 8.21
CA MET A 101 -3.26 6.10 8.23
C MET A 101 -3.91 5.32 7.09
N TRP A 102 -3.16 5.05 6.02
CA TRP A 102 -3.56 4.06 5.03
C TRP A 102 -3.36 2.65 5.60
N LEU A 103 -4.33 1.77 5.36
CA LEU A 103 -4.24 0.37 5.81
C LEU A 103 -3.10 -0.38 5.14
N ARG A 104 -2.86 -0.15 3.87
CA ARG A 104 -1.73 -0.66 3.09
C ARG A 104 -0.41 -0.19 3.68
N ASP A 105 -0.21 1.13 3.73
CA ASP A 105 1.04 1.77 4.12
C ASP A 105 1.44 1.42 5.55
N SER A 106 0.51 1.52 6.50
CA SER A 106 0.79 1.24 7.91
C SER A 106 1.29 -0.19 8.14
N GLY A 107 0.72 -1.16 7.40
CA GLY A 107 1.18 -2.54 7.44
C GLY A 107 2.55 -2.73 6.80
N ALA A 108 2.78 -2.09 5.63
CA ALA A 108 4.04 -2.18 4.91
C ALA A 108 5.19 -1.45 5.62
N GLN A 109 4.92 -0.29 6.21
CA GLN A 109 5.91 0.50 6.93
C GLN A 109 6.48 -0.21 8.17
N VAL A 110 5.69 -1.02 8.86
CA VAL A 110 6.16 -1.75 10.05
C VAL A 110 6.61 -3.18 9.75
N TRP A 111 6.35 -3.66 8.53
CA TRP A 111 6.66 -5.04 8.12
C TRP A 111 8.11 -5.47 8.37
N PRO A 112 9.15 -4.68 8.07
CA PRO A 112 10.54 -5.09 8.25
C PRO A 112 10.92 -5.35 9.70
N TYR A 113 10.23 -4.69 10.64
CA TYR A 113 10.51 -4.81 12.07
C TYR A 113 10.00 -6.12 12.69
N LEU A 114 9.17 -6.89 11.97
CA LEU A 114 8.77 -8.23 12.39
C LEU A 114 9.98 -9.17 12.57
N ALA A 115 11.08 -8.92 11.89
CA ALA A 115 12.30 -9.70 12.06
C ALA A 115 12.85 -9.64 13.50
N PHE A 116 12.57 -8.53 14.22
CA PHE A 116 13.12 -8.20 15.55
C PHE A 116 12.06 -8.21 16.66
N VAL A 117 10.81 -8.59 16.35
CA VAL A 117 9.66 -8.48 17.25
C VAL A 117 9.78 -9.30 18.54
N ASN A 118 10.64 -10.33 18.56
CA ASN A 118 10.91 -11.15 19.75
C ASN A 118 12.05 -10.62 20.62
N GLU A 119 12.75 -9.59 20.17
CA GLU A 119 13.91 -9.02 20.87
C GLU A 119 13.55 -7.78 21.70
N ASP A 120 12.30 -7.25 21.52
CA ASP A 120 11.85 -6.02 22.15
C ASP A 120 10.34 -6.06 22.45
N ASP A 121 9.97 -6.10 23.73
CA ASP A 121 8.56 -6.15 24.16
C ASP A 121 7.79 -4.88 23.79
N ALA A 122 8.45 -3.71 23.76
CA ALA A 122 7.81 -2.47 23.33
C ALA A 122 7.48 -2.50 21.83
N LEU A 123 8.42 -3.01 21.02
CA LEU A 123 8.20 -3.22 19.58
C LEU A 123 7.07 -4.22 19.32
N ARG A 124 7.04 -5.33 20.11
CA ARG A 124 5.95 -6.33 20.02
C ARG A 124 4.59 -5.70 20.28
N LYS A 125 4.46 -4.93 21.38
CA LYS A 125 3.22 -4.21 21.71
C LYS A 125 2.84 -3.19 20.65
N MET A 126 3.81 -2.45 20.12
CA MET A 126 3.58 -1.47 19.06
C MET A 126 3.01 -2.14 17.81
N ILE A 127 3.57 -3.26 17.34
CA ILE A 127 3.06 -3.97 16.15
C ILE A 127 1.68 -4.57 16.41
N ALA A 128 1.44 -5.18 17.60
CA ALA A 128 0.12 -5.63 18.00
C ALA A 128 -0.90 -4.48 18.00
N GLY A 129 -0.47 -3.30 18.41
CA GLY A 129 -1.27 -2.07 18.37
C GLY A 129 -1.64 -1.64 16.95
N VAL A 130 -0.70 -1.73 15.97
CA VAL A 130 -1.00 -1.46 14.55
C VAL A 130 -2.07 -2.42 14.03
N ILE A 131 -1.95 -3.71 14.33
CA ILE A 131 -2.92 -4.73 13.92
C ILE A 131 -4.30 -4.42 14.51
N ASN A 132 -4.39 -4.11 15.81
CA ASN A 132 -5.65 -3.75 16.46
C ASN A 132 -6.27 -2.49 15.84
N ARG A 133 -5.46 -1.46 15.57
CA ARG A 133 -5.93 -0.23 14.91
C ARG A 133 -6.47 -0.51 13.51
N GLN A 134 -5.77 -1.30 12.71
CA GLN A 134 -6.21 -1.68 11.36
C GLN A 134 -7.54 -2.44 11.40
N PHE A 135 -7.72 -3.35 12.36
CA PHE A 135 -9.00 -4.06 12.54
C PHE A 135 -10.14 -3.10 12.90
N LYS A 136 -9.89 -2.14 13.81
CA LYS A 136 -10.87 -1.08 14.13
C LYS A 136 -11.23 -0.25 12.91
N CYS A 137 -10.26 0.14 12.10
CA CYS A 137 -10.46 0.89 10.87
C CYS A 137 -11.37 0.16 9.87
N ILE A 138 -11.13 -1.13 9.62
CA ILE A 138 -11.99 -1.95 8.73
C ILE A 138 -13.45 -1.98 9.24
N LEU A 139 -13.66 -2.01 10.56
CA LEU A 139 -15.01 -1.99 11.14
C LEU A 139 -15.68 -0.61 11.12
N ILE A 140 -14.91 0.49 11.02
CA ILE A 140 -15.44 1.84 10.82
C ILE A 140 -16.04 1.97 9.41
N ASP A 141 -15.28 1.62 8.38
CA ASP A 141 -15.75 1.57 6.99
C ASP A 141 -14.89 0.57 6.19
N PRO A 142 -15.47 -0.57 5.77
CA PRO A 142 -14.72 -1.61 5.06
C PRO A 142 -14.28 -1.19 3.65
N TYR A 143 -14.79 -0.08 3.13
CA TYR A 143 -14.46 0.45 1.82
C TYR A 143 -13.47 1.61 1.84
N ALA A 144 -13.06 2.06 3.02
CA ALA A 144 -12.07 3.12 3.16
C ALA A 144 -10.64 2.58 3.13
N ASN A 145 -9.76 3.29 2.44
CA ASN A 145 -8.33 3.01 2.39
C ASN A 145 -7.54 3.78 3.48
N ALA A 146 -8.01 5.00 3.87
CA ALA A 146 -7.31 5.85 4.81
C ALA A 146 -8.20 6.42 5.92
N PHE A 147 -7.63 6.56 7.11
CA PHE A 147 -8.36 6.93 8.32
C PHE A 147 -7.67 8.06 9.09
N ASN A 148 -8.47 8.84 9.81
CA ASN A 148 -8.02 9.85 10.76
C ASN A 148 -7.86 9.27 12.16
N VAL A 149 -6.96 9.84 12.95
CA VAL A 149 -6.89 9.53 14.39
C VAL A 149 -8.07 10.15 15.14
N ASP A 150 -8.47 11.35 14.76
CA ASP A 150 -9.58 12.12 15.34
C ASP A 150 -10.77 12.24 14.36
N PRO A 151 -12.00 12.50 14.84
CA PRO A 151 -13.19 12.56 13.99
C PRO A 151 -13.32 13.90 13.24
N ILE A 152 -12.35 14.20 12.36
CA ILE A 152 -12.24 15.47 11.62
C ILE A 152 -12.87 15.45 10.22
N GLY A 153 -13.24 14.26 9.70
CA GLY A 153 -13.86 14.09 8.40
C GLY A 153 -12.87 13.85 7.25
N PRO A 154 -13.39 13.70 6.01
CA PRO A 154 -12.57 13.38 4.85
C PRO A 154 -11.65 14.53 4.44
N ALA A 155 -10.56 14.17 3.77
CA ALA A 155 -9.63 15.14 3.17
C ALA A 155 -10.29 16.00 2.09
N ASP A 156 -11.22 15.41 1.32
CA ASP A 156 -11.99 16.10 0.29
C ASP A 156 -13.49 16.17 0.66
N ASP A 157 -13.98 17.38 0.84
CA ASP A 157 -15.40 17.64 1.21
C ASP A 157 -16.39 17.30 0.05
N THR A 158 -15.90 17.06 -1.16
CA THR A 158 -16.72 16.75 -2.36
C THR A 158 -16.97 15.26 -2.53
N ASP A 159 -16.34 14.41 -1.72
CA ASP A 159 -16.51 12.97 -1.79
C ASP A 159 -17.96 12.54 -1.54
N LEU A 160 -18.47 11.68 -2.44
CA LEU A 160 -19.81 11.11 -2.37
C LEU A 160 -19.79 9.58 -2.53
N PRO A 161 -20.54 8.82 -1.69
CA PRO A 161 -21.27 9.30 -0.51
C PRO A 161 -20.30 9.90 0.52
N LYS A 162 -20.77 10.91 1.28
CA LYS A 162 -19.93 11.59 2.27
C LYS A 162 -19.41 10.57 3.31
N PRO A 163 -18.09 10.44 3.47
CA PRO A 163 -17.52 9.52 4.45
C PRO A 163 -17.80 9.91 5.91
N GLY A 164 -17.68 8.94 6.80
CA GLY A 164 -17.78 9.17 8.25
C GLY A 164 -16.60 10.01 8.78
N PRO A 165 -16.72 10.53 10.04
CA PRO A 165 -15.74 11.49 10.58
C PRO A 165 -14.34 10.92 10.79
N TYR A 166 -14.19 9.61 11.00
CA TYR A 166 -12.88 8.96 11.13
C TYR A 166 -12.26 8.51 9.80
N VAL A 167 -12.98 8.69 8.67
CA VAL A 167 -12.47 8.32 7.34
C VAL A 167 -11.80 9.53 6.71
N PHE A 168 -10.52 9.39 6.36
CA PHE A 168 -9.77 10.40 5.61
C PHE A 168 -10.05 10.31 4.12
N GLU A 169 -10.04 9.07 3.55
CA GLU A 169 -10.37 8.78 2.17
C GLU A 169 -11.11 7.44 2.04
N ARG A 170 -12.10 7.38 1.14
CA ARG A 170 -12.98 6.22 0.96
C ARG A 170 -12.82 5.57 -0.41
N LYS A 171 -11.61 5.37 -0.85
CA LYS A 171 -11.29 4.64 -2.08
C LYS A 171 -11.22 3.14 -1.79
N TRP A 172 -12.09 2.36 -2.46
CA TRP A 172 -12.11 0.91 -2.30
C TRP A 172 -10.95 0.25 -3.05
N GLU A 173 -10.08 -0.38 -2.29
CA GLU A 173 -8.93 -1.16 -2.72
C GLU A 173 -8.94 -2.50 -2.00
N ILE A 174 -8.80 -3.60 -2.74
CA ILE A 174 -8.76 -4.96 -2.15
C ILE A 174 -7.60 -5.08 -1.16
N ASP A 175 -6.45 -4.54 -1.52
CA ASP A 175 -5.22 -4.63 -0.72
C ASP A 175 -5.32 -3.91 0.62
N SER A 176 -6.14 -2.88 0.75
CA SER A 176 -6.44 -2.21 2.03
C SER A 176 -6.99 -3.17 3.10
N GLN A 177 -7.67 -4.25 2.70
CA GLN A 177 -8.09 -5.31 3.63
C GLN A 177 -7.08 -6.48 3.72
N CYS A 178 -6.22 -6.63 2.72
CA CYS A 178 -5.23 -7.71 2.69
C CYS A 178 -4.01 -7.43 3.58
N TYR A 179 -3.51 -6.21 3.61
CA TYR A 179 -2.33 -5.82 4.40
C TYR A 179 -2.49 -6.07 5.91
N PRO A 180 -3.65 -5.71 6.54
CA PRO A 180 -3.89 -6.03 7.95
C PRO A 180 -3.82 -7.52 8.27
N VAL A 181 -4.37 -8.36 7.41
CA VAL A 181 -4.32 -9.82 7.60
C VAL A 181 -2.90 -10.35 7.39
N ARG A 182 -2.20 -9.84 6.37
CA ARG A 182 -0.79 -10.19 6.11
C ARG A 182 0.09 -9.90 7.33
N LEU A 183 -0.06 -8.70 7.92
CA LEU A 183 0.69 -8.29 9.10
C LEU A 183 0.34 -9.15 10.32
N ALA A 184 -0.95 -9.34 10.60
CA ALA A 184 -1.42 -10.13 11.75
C ALA A 184 -0.98 -11.59 11.67
N TYR A 185 -1.07 -12.20 10.48
CA TYR A 185 -0.60 -13.56 10.25
C TYR A 185 0.92 -13.69 10.50
N ALA A 186 1.71 -12.80 9.92
CA ALA A 186 3.17 -12.84 10.07
C ALA A 186 3.61 -12.54 11.53
N TYR A 187 2.92 -11.63 12.22
CA TYR A 187 3.13 -11.38 13.64
C TYR A 187 2.90 -12.65 14.47
N TRP A 188 1.77 -13.33 14.26
CA TRP A 188 1.48 -14.60 14.93
C TRP A 188 2.52 -15.67 14.64
N GLN A 189 2.87 -15.87 13.37
CA GLN A 189 3.89 -16.86 12.98
C GLN A 189 5.26 -16.60 13.65
N LYS A 190 5.60 -15.33 13.87
CA LYS A 190 6.88 -14.95 14.51
C LYS A 190 6.85 -15.04 16.03
N THR A 191 5.74 -14.66 16.66
CA THR A 191 5.64 -14.48 18.11
C THR A 191 4.94 -15.62 18.83
N GLY A 192 4.09 -16.36 18.13
CA GLY A 192 3.13 -17.30 18.74
C GLY A 192 1.97 -16.61 19.48
N ASP A 193 1.93 -15.28 19.49
CA ASP A 193 0.92 -14.53 20.22
C ASP A 193 -0.42 -14.55 19.47
N THR A 194 -1.43 -15.16 20.10
CA THR A 194 -2.79 -15.28 19.59
C THR A 194 -3.74 -14.22 20.18
N SER A 195 -3.29 -13.36 21.09
CA SER A 195 -4.14 -12.40 21.81
C SER A 195 -4.82 -11.39 20.88
N ILE A 196 -4.25 -11.11 19.72
CA ILE A 196 -4.82 -10.24 18.68
C ILE A 196 -6.04 -10.87 17.96
N PHE A 197 -6.27 -12.18 18.11
CA PHE A 197 -7.33 -12.92 17.39
C PHE A 197 -8.59 -13.15 18.25
N GLY A 198 -8.97 -12.15 19.05
CA GLY A 198 -10.20 -12.15 19.84
C GLY A 198 -11.43 -11.64 19.07
N ASP A 199 -12.41 -11.09 19.79
CA ASP A 199 -13.69 -10.60 19.25
C ASP A 199 -13.54 -9.54 18.17
N LEU A 200 -12.54 -8.65 18.29
CA LEU A 200 -12.24 -7.62 17.29
C LEU A 200 -11.87 -8.25 15.95
N TRP A 201 -10.95 -9.22 15.99
CA TRP A 201 -10.57 -10.01 14.80
C TRP A 201 -11.77 -10.75 14.20
N MET A 202 -12.57 -11.43 15.02
CA MET A 202 -13.72 -12.21 14.53
C MET A 202 -14.72 -11.35 13.76
N LYS A 203 -14.98 -10.13 14.23
CA LYS A 203 -15.83 -9.16 13.54
C LYS A 203 -15.17 -8.70 12.23
N THR A 204 -13.87 -8.39 12.29
CA THR A 204 -13.08 -7.95 11.13
C THR A 204 -13.03 -9.03 10.05
N ALA A 205 -12.74 -10.29 10.41
CA ALA A 205 -12.69 -11.41 9.46
C ALA A 205 -14.03 -11.63 8.75
N LYS A 206 -15.15 -11.55 9.49
CA LYS A 206 -16.51 -11.61 8.91
C LYS A 206 -16.74 -10.46 7.94
N THR A 207 -16.31 -9.25 8.28
CA THR A 207 -16.45 -8.06 7.43
C THR A 207 -15.65 -8.20 6.16
N ILE A 208 -14.38 -8.61 6.23
CA ILE A 208 -13.52 -8.84 5.06
C ILE A 208 -14.17 -9.87 4.11
N LEU A 209 -14.56 -11.04 4.65
CA LEU A 209 -15.18 -12.10 3.85
C LEU A 209 -16.47 -11.63 3.17
N ALA A 210 -17.33 -10.90 3.88
CA ALA A 210 -18.56 -10.34 3.34
C ALA A 210 -18.29 -9.30 2.23
N THR A 211 -17.32 -8.39 2.44
CA THR A 211 -16.94 -7.37 1.47
C THR A 211 -16.37 -7.99 0.19
N PHE A 212 -15.49 -9.00 0.31
CA PHE A 212 -14.96 -9.71 -0.86
C PHE A 212 -16.04 -10.42 -1.65
N LYS A 213 -16.97 -11.13 -0.97
CA LYS A 213 -18.13 -11.77 -1.62
C LYS A 213 -19.03 -10.77 -2.32
N GLU A 214 -19.33 -9.62 -1.69
CA GLU A 214 -20.12 -8.56 -2.31
C GLU A 214 -19.43 -8.02 -3.56
N GLN A 215 -18.10 -7.78 -3.49
CA GLN A 215 -17.34 -7.25 -4.61
C GLN A 215 -17.00 -8.27 -5.70
N GLN A 216 -17.35 -9.54 -5.56
CA GLN A 216 -17.45 -10.43 -6.74
C GLN A 216 -18.59 -10.02 -7.69
N ARG A 217 -19.49 -9.14 -7.24
CA ARG A 217 -20.60 -8.56 -8.01
C ARG A 217 -21.54 -9.57 -8.65
N LYS A 218 -21.64 -10.77 -8.09
CA LYS A 218 -22.53 -11.85 -8.59
C LYS A 218 -24.01 -11.50 -8.50
N GLU A 219 -24.39 -10.73 -7.47
CA GLU A 219 -25.77 -10.31 -7.19
C GLU A 219 -26.02 -8.83 -7.55
N GLY A 220 -25.16 -8.23 -8.38
CA GLY A 220 -25.25 -6.83 -8.79
C GLY A 220 -23.99 -6.02 -8.44
N HIS A 221 -24.10 -4.68 -8.51
CA HIS A 221 -22.94 -3.80 -8.36
C HIS A 221 -22.40 -3.64 -6.92
N GLY A 222 -23.08 -4.25 -5.94
CA GLY A 222 -22.77 -4.00 -4.54
C GLY A 222 -23.21 -2.62 -4.05
N SER A 223 -22.88 -2.31 -2.80
CA SER A 223 -23.27 -1.05 -2.14
C SER A 223 -22.27 0.09 -2.38
N TYR A 224 -21.04 -0.22 -2.81
CA TYR A 224 -19.97 0.77 -2.97
C TYR A 224 -20.17 1.67 -4.19
N THR A 225 -20.00 2.98 -3.95
CA THR A 225 -19.85 4.01 -5.00
C THR A 225 -18.87 5.07 -4.52
N PHE A 226 -18.21 5.74 -5.46
CA PHE A 226 -17.31 6.86 -5.16
C PHE A 226 -17.33 7.91 -6.26
N LEU A 227 -17.58 9.14 -5.88
CA LEU A 227 -17.49 10.32 -6.75
C LEU A 227 -16.72 11.42 -6.01
N ARG A 228 -15.86 12.12 -6.71
CA ARG A 228 -15.13 13.31 -6.27
C ARG A 228 -15.20 14.38 -7.35
N VAL A 229 -15.34 15.62 -6.97
CA VAL A 229 -15.21 16.76 -7.90
C VAL A 229 -13.74 17.07 -8.08
N THR A 230 -13.20 16.69 -9.23
CA THR A 230 -11.76 16.77 -9.52
C THR A 230 -11.54 16.99 -11.01
N ASP A 231 -10.41 17.57 -11.38
CA ASP A 231 -9.89 17.65 -12.75
C ASP A 231 -9.01 16.44 -13.13
N ARG A 232 -8.64 15.60 -12.13
CA ARG A 232 -7.88 14.37 -12.32
C ARG A 232 -8.83 13.20 -12.59
N GLN A 233 -8.86 12.71 -13.82
CA GLN A 233 -9.78 11.63 -14.25
C GLN A 233 -9.64 10.34 -13.41
N LEU A 234 -8.44 10.04 -12.92
CA LEU A 234 -8.18 8.84 -12.11
C LEU A 234 -8.46 9.02 -10.61
N ASP A 235 -8.89 10.22 -10.20
CA ASP A 235 -9.21 10.52 -8.79
C ASP A 235 -10.73 10.40 -8.49
N THR A 236 -11.49 9.83 -9.41
CA THR A 236 -12.94 9.60 -9.29
C THR A 236 -13.37 8.41 -10.14
N LYS A 237 -14.59 7.88 -9.89
CA LYS A 237 -15.15 6.77 -10.67
C LYS A 237 -16.15 7.26 -11.70
N CYS A 238 -16.12 6.67 -12.90
CA CYS A 238 -17.14 6.86 -13.94
C CYS A 238 -18.47 6.16 -13.58
N VAL A 239 -19.46 6.25 -14.48
CA VAL A 239 -20.77 5.55 -14.38
C VAL A 239 -21.42 5.78 -13.00
N VAL A 240 -21.57 7.06 -12.64
CA VAL A 240 -22.20 7.48 -11.37
C VAL A 240 -21.51 6.84 -10.14
N GLY A 241 -20.18 6.82 -10.17
CA GLY A 241 -19.37 6.32 -9.06
C GLY A 241 -19.21 4.81 -8.98
N ARG A 242 -19.72 4.03 -9.94
CA ARG A 242 -19.69 2.55 -9.92
C ARG A 242 -18.52 1.94 -10.67
N GLY A 243 -17.82 2.73 -11.50
CA GLY A 243 -16.81 2.24 -12.42
C GLY A 243 -17.38 1.55 -13.66
N ASN A 244 -16.51 1.06 -14.52
CA ASN A 244 -16.92 0.36 -15.73
C ASN A 244 -17.59 -0.98 -15.42
N PRO A 245 -18.53 -1.45 -16.28
CA PRO A 245 -19.19 -2.74 -16.10
C PRO A 245 -18.21 -3.89 -16.10
N VAL A 246 -18.47 -4.89 -15.26
CA VAL A 246 -17.76 -6.16 -15.26
C VAL A 246 -18.73 -7.32 -15.50
N LYS A 247 -18.20 -8.40 -16.06
CA LYS A 247 -18.89 -9.71 -16.03
C LYS A 247 -18.42 -10.46 -14.78
N PRO A 248 -19.32 -10.83 -13.86
CA PRO A 248 -18.97 -11.62 -12.68
C PRO A 248 -18.40 -12.97 -13.08
N VAL A 249 -17.12 -13.18 -12.83
CA VAL A 249 -16.38 -14.39 -13.22
C VAL A 249 -15.68 -15.06 -12.05
N GLY A 250 -15.97 -14.61 -10.81
CA GLY A 250 -15.34 -15.10 -9.59
C GLY A 250 -14.24 -14.19 -9.05
N LEU A 251 -13.75 -13.24 -9.84
CA LEU A 251 -12.80 -12.22 -9.36
C LEU A 251 -13.48 -11.17 -8.47
N ILE A 252 -12.69 -10.53 -7.61
CA ILE A 252 -13.12 -9.46 -6.71
C ILE A 252 -12.82 -8.12 -7.38
N ALA A 253 -13.80 -7.23 -7.46
CA ALA A 253 -13.61 -5.90 -8.02
C ALA A 253 -12.89 -4.98 -7.04
N SER A 254 -11.88 -4.24 -7.53
CA SER A 254 -11.19 -3.15 -6.87
C SER A 254 -11.48 -1.87 -7.64
N SER A 255 -12.03 -0.87 -6.98
CA SER A 255 -12.37 0.38 -7.67
C SER A 255 -11.16 1.28 -7.85
N PHE A 256 -10.17 1.14 -6.99
CA PHE A 256 -8.91 1.86 -7.07
C PHE A 256 -7.72 0.90 -7.01
N ARG A 257 -6.58 1.37 -7.50
CA ARG A 257 -5.27 0.74 -7.46
C ARG A 257 -4.55 1.07 -6.17
N PRO A 258 -3.49 0.34 -5.80
CA PRO A 258 -2.65 0.71 -4.65
C PRO A 258 -2.00 2.10 -4.73
N SER A 259 -2.04 2.74 -5.90
CA SER A 259 -1.62 4.13 -6.13
C SER A 259 -2.72 5.17 -5.87
N ASP A 260 -3.88 4.76 -5.36
CA ASP A 260 -5.09 5.58 -5.20
C ASP A 260 -5.73 6.04 -6.54
N ASP A 261 -5.23 5.57 -7.68
CA ASP A 261 -5.78 5.83 -9.00
C ASP A 261 -6.93 4.87 -9.33
N ALA A 262 -7.99 5.38 -9.95
CA ALA A 262 -9.14 4.57 -10.36
C ALA A 262 -8.77 3.50 -11.37
N THR A 263 -9.26 2.27 -11.15
CA THR A 263 -9.15 1.18 -12.13
C THR A 263 -9.94 1.49 -13.39
N THR A 264 -9.40 1.08 -14.53
CA THR A 264 -10.12 1.09 -15.81
C THR A 264 -11.02 -0.13 -15.94
N PHE A 265 -10.48 -1.30 -15.69
CA PHE A 265 -11.23 -2.55 -15.54
C PHE A 265 -11.19 -2.97 -14.09
N GLU A 266 -12.38 -3.20 -13.51
CA GLU A 266 -12.53 -3.32 -12.05
C GLU A 266 -11.85 -4.54 -11.42
N PHE A 267 -11.47 -5.56 -12.21
CA PHE A 267 -10.73 -6.71 -11.68
C PHE A 267 -9.22 -6.47 -11.77
N LEU A 268 -8.68 -5.87 -10.73
CA LEU A 268 -7.25 -5.64 -10.55
C LEU A 268 -6.55 -6.96 -10.22
N VAL A 269 -5.74 -7.47 -11.14
CA VAL A 269 -5.17 -8.82 -11.05
C VAL A 269 -4.18 -8.98 -9.89
N PRO A 270 -3.20 -8.10 -9.66
CA PRO A 270 -2.26 -8.28 -8.55
C PRO A 270 -2.95 -8.25 -7.18
N SER A 271 -3.97 -7.40 -6.99
CA SER A 271 -4.74 -7.38 -5.74
C SER A 271 -5.60 -8.63 -5.56
N ASN A 272 -6.11 -9.25 -6.64
CA ASN A 272 -6.80 -10.53 -6.56
C ASN A 272 -5.86 -11.68 -6.17
N PHE A 273 -4.60 -11.70 -6.63
CA PHE A 273 -3.60 -12.64 -6.13
C PHE A 273 -3.36 -12.45 -4.62
N MET A 274 -3.24 -11.22 -4.16
CA MET A 274 -3.08 -10.92 -2.73
C MET A 274 -4.33 -11.35 -1.92
N ALA A 275 -5.54 -11.21 -2.48
CA ALA A 275 -6.78 -11.68 -1.84
C ALA A 275 -6.79 -13.20 -1.65
N VAL A 276 -6.29 -13.99 -2.62
CA VAL A 276 -6.17 -15.45 -2.50
C VAL A 276 -5.31 -15.81 -1.28
N THR A 277 -4.10 -15.29 -1.20
CA THR A 277 -3.19 -15.58 -0.08
C THR A 277 -3.73 -15.05 1.26
N THR A 278 -4.48 -13.94 1.24
CA THR A 278 -5.15 -13.38 2.42
C THR A 278 -6.23 -14.32 2.94
N LEU A 279 -7.10 -14.82 2.06
CA LEU A 279 -8.17 -15.77 2.41
C LEU A 279 -7.61 -17.08 2.96
N GLN A 280 -6.51 -17.58 2.41
CA GLN A 280 -5.82 -18.78 2.92
C GLN A 280 -5.27 -18.53 4.34
N LYS A 281 -4.61 -17.39 4.58
CA LYS A 281 -4.13 -16.99 5.92
C LYS A 281 -5.27 -16.82 6.92
N MET A 282 -6.38 -16.20 6.50
CA MET A 282 -7.59 -16.09 7.32
C MET A 282 -8.12 -17.47 7.71
N ALA A 283 -8.19 -18.40 6.76
CA ALA A 283 -8.66 -19.76 7.02
C ALA A 283 -7.79 -20.49 8.04
N GLU A 284 -6.47 -20.35 7.95
CA GLU A 284 -5.55 -20.95 8.92
C GLU A 284 -5.73 -20.35 10.32
N ILE A 285 -5.83 -19.02 10.45
CA ILE A 285 -6.09 -18.36 11.75
C ILE A 285 -7.43 -18.85 12.32
N LEU A 286 -8.49 -18.81 11.52
CA LEU A 286 -9.84 -19.17 11.94
C LEU A 286 -9.94 -20.62 12.40
N SER A 287 -9.33 -21.55 11.70
CA SER A 287 -9.35 -22.98 12.07
C SER A 287 -8.43 -23.31 13.24
N THR A 288 -7.21 -22.76 13.25
CA THR A 288 -6.17 -23.14 14.21
C THR A 288 -6.31 -22.41 15.54
N VAL A 289 -6.61 -21.11 15.51
CA VAL A 289 -6.67 -20.25 16.70
C VAL A 289 -8.09 -20.13 17.24
N ASN A 290 -9.08 -19.92 16.36
CA ASN A 290 -10.45 -19.63 16.79
C ASN A 290 -11.36 -20.88 16.83
N GLY A 291 -11.00 -21.99 16.17
CA GLY A 291 -11.85 -23.17 16.04
C GLY A 291 -13.06 -22.97 15.10
N GLU A 292 -13.07 -21.89 14.30
CA GLU A 292 -14.15 -21.48 13.41
C GLU A 292 -14.05 -22.17 12.02
N ASN A 293 -14.11 -23.51 12.02
CA ASN A 293 -13.88 -24.32 10.82
C ASN A 293 -14.86 -24.02 9.68
N ALA A 294 -16.12 -23.68 9.96
CA ALA A 294 -17.09 -23.35 8.92
C ALA A 294 -16.68 -22.10 8.14
N MET A 295 -16.29 -21.02 8.83
CA MET A 295 -15.84 -19.79 8.20
C MET A 295 -14.47 -19.98 7.51
N ALA A 296 -13.58 -20.80 8.08
CA ALA A 296 -12.32 -21.18 7.44
C ALA A 296 -12.56 -21.85 6.08
N MET A 297 -13.51 -22.80 6.00
CA MET A 297 -13.90 -23.44 4.74
C MET A 297 -14.51 -22.45 3.73
N GLU A 298 -15.28 -21.46 4.20
CA GLU A 298 -15.79 -20.41 3.32
C GLU A 298 -14.67 -19.54 2.73
N CYS A 299 -13.65 -19.22 3.53
CA CYS A 299 -12.47 -18.48 3.06
C CYS A 299 -11.71 -19.31 2.00
N LEU A 300 -11.47 -20.61 2.24
CA LEU A 300 -10.79 -21.48 1.27
C LEU A 300 -11.59 -21.61 -0.02
N ALA A 301 -12.90 -21.82 0.07
CA ALA A 301 -13.78 -21.93 -1.12
C ALA A 301 -13.74 -20.65 -1.97
N LEU A 302 -13.72 -19.48 -1.33
CA LEU A 302 -13.57 -18.20 -2.04
C LEU A 302 -12.16 -18.04 -2.63
N ALA A 303 -11.10 -18.44 -1.91
CA ALA A 303 -9.73 -18.42 -2.42
C ALA A 303 -9.57 -19.29 -3.67
N ASP A 304 -10.13 -20.50 -3.64
CA ASP A 304 -10.13 -21.45 -4.78
C ASP A 304 -10.88 -20.88 -5.99
N GLU A 305 -12.03 -20.25 -5.77
CA GLU A 305 -12.82 -19.62 -6.84
C GLU A 305 -12.04 -18.46 -7.48
N VAL A 306 -11.46 -17.55 -6.68
CA VAL A 306 -10.68 -16.42 -7.19
C VAL A 306 -9.43 -16.93 -7.92
N SER A 307 -8.74 -17.94 -7.38
CA SER A 307 -7.58 -18.56 -8.01
C SER A 307 -7.90 -19.17 -9.37
N ALA A 308 -9.01 -19.92 -9.47
CA ALA A 308 -9.48 -20.49 -10.74
C ALA A 308 -9.83 -19.39 -11.76
N ALA A 309 -10.48 -18.31 -11.30
CA ALA A 309 -10.82 -17.18 -12.16
C ALA A 309 -9.57 -16.43 -12.65
N LEU A 310 -8.53 -16.25 -11.80
CA LEU A 310 -7.25 -15.70 -12.23
C LEU A 310 -6.60 -16.53 -13.33
N GLN A 311 -6.56 -17.85 -13.17
CA GLN A 311 -6.02 -18.74 -14.20
C GLN A 311 -6.77 -18.64 -15.53
N GLN A 312 -8.06 -18.43 -15.49
CA GLN A 312 -8.90 -18.40 -16.69
C GLN A 312 -8.94 -17.02 -17.38
N TYR A 313 -8.92 -15.92 -16.62
CA TYR A 313 -9.24 -14.59 -17.13
C TYR A 313 -8.08 -13.60 -17.06
N ALA A 314 -7.06 -13.86 -16.23
CA ALA A 314 -5.94 -12.92 -16.05
C ALA A 314 -4.76 -13.20 -17.00
N ILE A 315 -4.68 -14.40 -17.59
CA ILE A 315 -3.57 -14.79 -18.48
C ILE A 315 -3.92 -14.45 -19.92
N VAL A 316 -3.01 -13.73 -20.57
CA VAL A 316 -3.12 -13.35 -21.99
C VAL A 316 -1.89 -13.81 -22.77
N ASP A 317 -2.10 -14.14 -24.06
CA ASP A 317 -1.01 -14.50 -24.96
C ASP A 317 -0.43 -13.21 -25.59
N HIS A 318 0.78 -12.82 -25.18
CA HIS A 318 1.48 -11.67 -25.73
C HIS A 318 2.46 -12.12 -26.83
N PRO A 319 2.48 -11.46 -28.01
CA PRO A 319 3.27 -11.93 -29.17
C PRO A 319 4.77 -11.97 -28.91
N LYS A 320 5.30 -11.15 -28.00
CA LYS A 320 6.73 -11.04 -27.70
C LYS A 320 7.15 -11.83 -26.44
N TYR A 321 6.26 -11.93 -25.44
CA TYR A 321 6.61 -12.50 -24.13
C TYR A 321 5.95 -13.87 -23.86
N GLY A 322 5.05 -14.33 -24.73
CA GLY A 322 4.26 -15.53 -24.49
C GLY A 322 3.12 -15.26 -23.49
N LYS A 323 2.81 -16.23 -22.65
CA LYS A 323 1.76 -16.04 -21.64
C LYS A 323 2.22 -15.10 -20.53
N ILE A 324 1.45 -14.02 -20.29
CA ILE A 324 1.68 -13.03 -19.24
C ILE A 324 0.38 -12.76 -18.47
N TYR A 325 0.49 -12.23 -17.26
CA TYR A 325 -0.66 -11.69 -16.53
C TYR A 325 -1.00 -10.29 -17.06
N ALA A 326 -2.29 -10.03 -17.29
CA ALA A 326 -2.81 -8.69 -17.46
C ALA A 326 -2.85 -7.97 -16.10
N TYR A 327 -2.79 -6.64 -16.10
CA TYR A 327 -2.88 -5.84 -14.88
C TYR A 327 -4.33 -5.69 -14.39
N GLU A 328 -5.24 -5.41 -15.34
CA GLU A 328 -6.68 -5.32 -15.09
C GLU A 328 -7.45 -6.11 -16.15
N VAL A 329 -8.59 -6.70 -15.75
CA VAL A 329 -9.52 -7.39 -16.66
C VAL A 329 -10.98 -7.05 -16.30
N ASP A 330 -11.91 -7.24 -17.26
CA ASP A 330 -13.34 -6.95 -17.09
C ASP A 330 -14.23 -8.20 -17.04
N GLY A 331 -13.69 -9.39 -17.30
CA GLY A 331 -14.44 -10.64 -17.42
C GLY A 331 -15.17 -10.82 -18.74
N PHE A 332 -15.29 -9.78 -19.58
CA PHE A 332 -15.87 -9.88 -20.95
C PHE A 332 -14.80 -10.23 -22.01
N GLY A 333 -13.53 -10.18 -21.63
CA GLY A 333 -12.39 -10.45 -22.53
C GLY A 333 -11.51 -9.23 -22.79
N SER A 334 -11.86 -8.05 -22.25
CA SER A 334 -10.96 -6.90 -22.30
C SER A 334 -9.93 -6.99 -21.20
N HIS A 335 -8.74 -6.48 -21.46
CA HIS A 335 -7.62 -6.46 -20.51
C HIS A 335 -6.76 -5.23 -20.70
N GLN A 336 -6.05 -4.84 -19.65
CA GLN A 336 -5.05 -3.78 -19.68
C GLN A 336 -3.67 -4.34 -19.42
N LEU A 337 -2.74 -4.04 -20.33
CA LEU A 337 -1.33 -4.46 -20.25
C LEU A 337 -0.50 -3.27 -19.78
N MET A 338 -0.16 -3.29 -18.52
CA MET A 338 0.70 -2.33 -17.83
C MET A 338 1.17 -2.93 -16.50
N ASP A 339 1.94 -2.19 -15.76
CA ASP A 339 2.13 -2.34 -14.32
C ASP A 339 2.26 -0.97 -13.69
N ASP A 340 1.97 -0.88 -12.40
CA ASP A 340 2.11 0.30 -11.56
C ASP A 340 3.19 0.05 -10.51
N ALA A 341 3.83 1.10 -10.02
CA ALA A 341 4.94 0.97 -9.07
C ALA A 341 4.49 0.57 -7.65
N ASN A 342 3.22 0.82 -7.29
CA ASN A 342 2.70 0.57 -5.96
C ASN A 342 2.36 -0.90 -5.75
N VAL A 343 2.57 -1.40 -4.53
CA VAL A 343 2.40 -2.82 -4.20
C VAL A 343 1.04 -3.05 -3.54
N PRO A 344 0.21 -4.00 -4.05
CA PRO A 344 0.51 -5.07 -4.99
C PRO A 344 0.59 -4.62 -6.46
N SER A 345 1.61 -5.08 -7.15
CA SER A 345 1.84 -4.93 -8.58
C SER A 345 2.14 -6.29 -9.22
N LEU A 346 2.14 -6.36 -10.54
CA LEU A 346 2.55 -7.60 -11.24
C LEU A 346 4.02 -7.93 -10.97
N LEU A 347 4.89 -6.92 -10.90
CA LEU A 347 6.30 -7.11 -10.54
C LEU A 347 6.44 -7.67 -9.12
N ALA A 348 5.61 -7.23 -8.18
CA ALA A 348 5.69 -7.61 -6.78
C ALA A 348 5.10 -8.99 -6.45
N LEU A 349 4.54 -9.72 -7.41
CA LEU A 349 3.89 -11.02 -7.12
C LEU A 349 4.84 -12.01 -6.46
N GLY A 350 6.11 -12.11 -6.90
CA GLY A 350 7.10 -12.99 -6.28
C GLY A 350 7.55 -12.56 -4.88
N TYR A 351 7.40 -11.27 -4.52
CA TYR A 351 7.64 -10.75 -3.18
C TYR A 351 6.45 -11.03 -2.22
N LEU A 352 5.23 -10.90 -2.74
CA LEU A 352 3.99 -11.11 -1.95
C LEU A 352 3.67 -12.59 -1.74
N ASP A 353 4.00 -13.42 -2.73
CA ASP A 353 3.78 -14.86 -2.75
C ASP A 353 5.02 -15.56 -3.32
N PRO A 354 5.95 -16.00 -2.45
CA PRO A 354 7.19 -16.65 -2.89
C PRO A 354 7.00 -17.91 -3.72
N GLU A 355 5.86 -18.60 -3.62
CA GLU A 355 5.57 -19.79 -4.44
C GLU A 355 5.44 -19.45 -5.93
N ARG A 356 5.22 -18.18 -6.27
CA ARG A 356 5.14 -17.69 -7.66
C ARG A 356 6.48 -17.30 -8.25
N PHE A 357 7.53 -17.27 -7.45
CA PHE A 357 8.83 -16.77 -7.91
C PHE A 357 9.34 -17.46 -9.18
N ASP A 358 9.08 -18.77 -9.30
CA ASP A 358 9.49 -19.59 -10.46
C ASP A 358 8.32 -19.88 -11.44
N ASP A 359 7.14 -19.26 -11.26
CA ASP A 359 6.01 -19.41 -12.19
C ASP A 359 6.39 -18.87 -13.58
N PRO A 360 6.34 -19.68 -14.65
CA PRO A 360 6.71 -19.25 -15.99
C PRO A 360 5.89 -18.04 -16.50
N VAL A 361 4.61 -17.95 -16.13
CA VAL A 361 3.76 -16.82 -16.53
C VAL A 361 4.22 -15.57 -15.81
N TYR A 362 4.55 -15.66 -14.52
CA TYR A 362 5.11 -14.55 -13.74
C TYR A 362 6.47 -14.11 -14.30
N LEU A 363 7.38 -15.04 -14.61
CA LEU A 363 8.69 -14.69 -15.19
C LEU A 363 8.57 -13.97 -16.55
N ASN A 364 7.63 -14.39 -17.38
CA ASN A 364 7.31 -13.68 -18.62
C ASN A 364 6.70 -12.29 -18.36
N THR A 365 5.76 -12.22 -17.40
CA THR A 365 5.16 -10.95 -16.96
C THR A 365 6.22 -9.99 -16.44
N ARG A 366 7.17 -10.47 -15.62
CA ARG A 366 8.28 -9.68 -15.11
C ARG A 366 9.14 -9.06 -16.22
N LYS A 367 9.39 -9.81 -17.32
CA LYS A 367 10.07 -9.28 -18.51
C LYS A 367 9.24 -8.20 -19.22
N PHE A 368 7.93 -8.41 -19.34
CA PHE A 368 7.01 -7.46 -19.94
C PHE A 368 6.94 -6.16 -19.13
N VAL A 369 6.69 -6.23 -17.82
CA VAL A 369 6.48 -5.03 -16.99
C VAL A 369 7.71 -4.15 -16.86
N TRP A 370 8.93 -4.68 -17.09
CA TRP A 370 10.18 -3.90 -17.11
C TRP A 370 10.65 -3.56 -18.53
N SER A 371 9.76 -3.60 -19.50
CA SER A 371 10.05 -3.27 -20.91
C SER A 371 9.29 -2.02 -21.37
N GLU A 372 9.62 -1.53 -22.58
CA GLU A 372 8.94 -0.41 -23.23
C GLU A 372 7.49 -0.73 -23.61
N ASP A 373 7.10 -2.01 -23.59
CA ASP A 373 5.73 -2.44 -23.85
C ASP A 373 4.81 -2.15 -22.61
N ASN A 374 5.39 -1.89 -21.41
CA ASN A 374 4.68 -1.27 -20.30
C ASN A 374 4.75 0.26 -20.43
N PRO A 375 3.61 0.97 -20.61
CA PRO A 375 3.59 2.41 -20.84
C PRO A 375 4.16 3.25 -19.70
N TYR A 376 4.28 2.67 -18.51
CA TYR A 376 4.76 3.34 -17.30
C TYR A 376 6.23 3.04 -16.97
N VAL A 377 6.92 2.23 -17.76
CA VAL A 377 8.38 2.16 -17.70
C VAL A 377 8.97 3.44 -18.28
N LYS A 378 9.82 4.09 -17.52
CA LYS A 378 10.56 5.28 -17.93
C LYS A 378 12.05 5.03 -17.86
N ARG A 379 12.76 5.54 -18.85
CA ARG A 379 14.21 5.50 -18.92
C ARG A 379 14.73 6.89 -19.24
N GLY A 380 15.70 7.35 -18.48
CA GLY A 380 16.28 8.67 -18.62
C GLY A 380 17.70 8.77 -18.06
N LYS A 381 18.20 9.99 -17.95
CA LYS A 381 19.59 10.27 -17.50
C LYS A 381 19.79 9.97 -16.00
N ALA A 382 18.76 10.21 -15.18
CA ALA A 382 18.81 9.96 -13.74
C ALA A 382 18.64 8.48 -13.45
N GLY A 383 17.66 7.81 -14.11
CA GLY A 383 17.40 6.41 -13.85
C GLY A 383 16.30 5.82 -14.73
N GLU A 384 16.00 4.54 -14.46
CA GLU A 384 14.92 3.79 -15.08
C GLU A 384 14.05 3.12 -14.02
N GLY A 385 12.80 2.90 -14.33
CA GLY A 385 11.88 2.17 -13.48
C GLY A 385 10.44 2.28 -13.91
N ILE A 386 9.55 1.67 -13.13
CA ILE A 386 8.11 1.78 -13.32
C ILE A 386 7.64 3.00 -12.54
N GLY A 387 6.82 3.81 -13.17
CA GLY A 387 6.10 4.92 -12.55
C GLY A 387 4.62 4.61 -12.43
N GLY A 388 3.82 5.58 -12.77
CA GLY A 388 2.36 5.53 -12.79
C GLY A 388 1.81 6.90 -13.13
N PRO A 389 0.51 7.03 -13.39
CA PRO A 389 -0.08 8.34 -13.65
C PRO A 389 -0.20 9.20 -12.38
N HIS A 390 -0.08 8.60 -11.19
CA HIS A 390 -0.34 9.26 -9.90
C HIS A 390 0.62 10.42 -9.63
N ALA A 391 1.93 10.18 -9.70
CA ALA A 391 2.97 11.17 -9.35
C ALA A 391 3.60 11.86 -10.57
N GLY A 392 3.03 11.66 -11.77
CA GLY A 392 3.53 12.24 -13.02
C GLY A 392 4.07 11.21 -13.98
N ILE A 393 3.75 11.42 -15.27
CA ILE A 393 3.96 10.41 -16.32
C ILE A 393 5.45 10.16 -16.64
N GLU A 394 6.33 11.15 -16.38
CA GLU A 394 7.76 11.04 -16.61
C GLU A 394 8.55 10.63 -15.36
N ASN A 395 7.83 10.33 -14.28
CA ASN A 395 8.44 9.99 -13.01
C ASN A 395 8.63 8.48 -12.84
N VAL A 396 9.67 8.13 -12.12
CA VAL A 396 10.04 6.78 -11.68
C VAL A 396 9.83 6.70 -10.16
N TRP A 397 9.26 5.62 -9.69
CA TRP A 397 9.11 5.37 -8.27
C TRP A 397 10.27 4.47 -7.77
N PRO A 398 11.02 4.89 -6.75
CA PRO A 398 12.06 4.07 -6.11
C PRO A 398 11.54 2.69 -5.69
N MET A 399 10.28 2.59 -5.28
CA MET A 399 9.65 1.32 -4.90
C MET A 399 9.70 0.28 -6.02
N SER A 400 9.53 0.67 -7.29
CA SER A 400 9.61 -0.25 -8.42
C SER A 400 11.02 -0.83 -8.59
N ILE A 401 12.05 -0.02 -8.34
CA ILE A 401 13.45 -0.42 -8.40
C ILE A 401 13.76 -1.40 -7.25
N LEU A 402 13.24 -1.11 -6.05
CA LEU A 402 13.36 -2.00 -4.89
C LEU A 402 12.63 -3.32 -5.14
N MET A 403 11.41 -3.31 -5.70
CA MET A 403 10.69 -4.53 -6.06
C MET A 403 11.42 -5.35 -7.12
N LYS A 404 12.07 -4.70 -8.08
CA LYS A 404 12.92 -5.41 -9.04
C LYS A 404 14.07 -6.12 -8.36
N ALA A 405 14.72 -5.49 -7.38
CA ALA A 405 15.79 -6.10 -6.59
C ALA A 405 15.29 -7.24 -5.70
N PHE A 406 14.11 -7.10 -5.06
CA PHE A 406 13.50 -8.19 -4.27
C PHE A 406 13.16 -9.42 -5.09
N THR A 407 12.82 -9.23 -6.35
CA THR A 407 12.42 -10.29 -7.29
C THR A 407 13.50 -10.61 -8.33
N ALA A 408 14.73 -10.16 -8.09
CA ALA A 408 15.87 -10.35 -8.99
C ALA A 408 16.16 -11.83 -9.25
N GLN A 409 16.53 -12.13 -10.48
CA GLN A 409 16.86 -13.50 -10.91
C GLN A 409 18.36 -13.80 -10.78
N ASP A 410 19.18 -12.77 -10.62
CA ASP A 410 20.63 -12.85 -10.44
C ASP A 410 21.15 -11.67 -9.62
N ASP A 411 22.42 -11.74 -9.25
CA ASP A 411 23.10 -10.73 -8.42
C ASP A 411 23.40 -9.46 -9.20
N GLU A 412 23.61 -9.54 -10.50
CA GLU A 412 23.86 -8.40 -11.39
C GLU A 412 22.65 -7.45 -11.41
N GLU A 413 21.46 -8.00 -11.39
CA GLU A 413 20.23 -7.20 -11.34
C GLU A 413 20.09 -6.49 -9.98
N ILE A 414 20.43 -7.14 -8.86
CA ILE A 414 20.45 -6.51 -7.52
C ILE A 414 21.43 -5.33 -7.50
N VAL A 415 22.67 -5.56 -8.02
CA VAL A 415 23.71 -4.53 -8.09
C VAL A 415 23.24 -3.32 -8.92
N ALA A 416 22.64 -3.57 -10.08
CA ALA A 416 22.12 -2.50 -10.94
C ALA A 416 21.04 -1.67 -10.23
N CYS A 417 20.09 -2.32 -9.55
CA CYS A 417 19.01 -1.66 -8.80
C CYS A 417 19.58 -0.83 -7.65
N LEU A 418 20.44 -1.39 -6.80
CA LEU A 418 21.03 -0.68 -5.67
C LEU A 418 21.92 0.49 -6.12
N THR A 419 22.72 0.30 -7.18
CA THR A 419 23.52 1.38 -7.76
C THR A 419 22.65 2.54 -8.22
N GLN A 420 21.48 2.25 -8.80
CA GLN A 420 20.55 3.30 -9.20
C GLN A 420 19.93 4.00 -7.99
N ILE A 421 19.47 3.26 -6.99
CA ILE A 421 18.93 3.83 -5.75
C ILE A 421 19.94 4.80 -5.11
N LEU A 422 21.21 4.41 -5.03
CA LEU A 422 22.28 5.26 -4.47
C LEU A 422 22.49 6.56 -5.25
N ARG A 423 22.12 6.64 -6.52
CA ARG A 423 22.29 7.84 -7.36
C ARG A 423 21.05 8.73 -7.40
N THR A 424 19.89 8.24 -6.98
CA THR A 424 18.61 8.93 -7.18
C THR A 424 17.97 9.44 -5.89
N ASP A 425 18.73 9.49 -4.79
CA ASP A 425 18.32 10.05 -3.49
C ASP A 425 18.44 11.57 -3.39
N ALA A 426 18.83 12.25 -4.47
CA ALA A 426 19.05 13.71 -4.52
C ALA A 426 19.99 14.24 -3.40
N GLY A 427 20.86 13.39 -2.84
CA GLY A 427 21.76 13.74 -1.73
C GLY A 427 21.06 13.88 -0.37
N THR A 428 19.79 13.49 -0.25
CA THR A 428 19.04 13.56 1.02
C THR A 428 19.34 12.38 1.95
N GLY A 429 19.74 11.25 1.38
CA GLY A 429 19.90 9.98 2.09
C GLY A 429 18.58 9.27 2.39
N PHE A 430 17.46 9.75 1.84
CA PHE A 430 16.12 9.16 1.98
C PHE A 430 15.55 8.74 0.63
N MET A 431 14.57 7.83 0.66
CA MET A 431 13.77 7.48 -0.50
C MET A 431 12.66 8.50 -0.69
N HIS A 432 12.50 8.97 -1.93
CA HIS A 432 11.38 9.77 -2.38
C HIS A 432 10.19 8.89 -2.78
N GLU A 433 9.02 9.47 -2.93
CA GLU A 433 7.88 8.80 -3.56
C GLU A 433 8.17 8.56 -5.04
N SER A 434 8.55 9.62 -5.77
CA SER A 434 8.97 9.53 -7.17
C SER A 434 10.05 10.57 -7.49
N PHE A 435 10.79 10.35 -8.59
CA PHE A 435 11.74 11.30 -9.17
C PHE A 435 11.60 11.34 -10.69
N HIS A 436 11.92 12.49 -11.30
CA HIS A 436 11.88 12.62 -12.76
C HIS A 436 13.01 11.80 -13.41
N LYS A 437 12.69 11.02 -14.44
CA LYS A 437 13.64 10.10 -15.10
C LYS A 437 14.96 10.73 -15.55
N ASP A 438 14.96 12.03 -15.87
CA ASP A 438 16.13 12.75 -16.37
C ASP A 438 16.84 13.63 -15.30
N ASP A 439 16.19 13.88 -14.14
CA ASP A 439 16.75 14.69 -13.06
C ASP A 439 16.30 14.16 -11.69
N ALA A 440 17.21 13.55 -10.95
CA ALA A 440 16.92 13.03 -9.62
C ALA A 440 16.61 14.12 -8.57
N ASN A 441 16.92 15.39 -8.84
CA ASN A 441 16.59 16.51 -7.94
C ASN A 441 15.14 17.02 -8.13
N ASP A 442 14.50 16.62 -9.22
CA ASP A 442 13.07 16.85 -9.44
C ASP A 442 12.29 15.65 -8.91
N PHE A 443 11.88 15.71 -7.64
CA PHE A 443 11.23 14.62 -6.94
C PHE A 443 9.96 15.08 -6.21
N SER A 444 9.00 14.16 -6.07
CA SER A 444 7.86 14.32 -5.18
C SER A 444 8.23 13.80 -3.78
N ARG A 445 7.79 14.51 -2.75
CA ARG A 445 8.04 14.24 -1.33
C ARG A 445 9.53 14.08 -0.95
N PRO A 446 10.04 14.87 -0.01
CA PRO A 446 11.44 14.78 0.44
C PRO A 446 11.82 13.42 1.00
N TRP A 447 10.86 12.70 1.55
CA TRP A 447 10.98 11.34 2.08
C TRP A 447 9.62 10.64 2.00
N PHE A 448 9.64 9.33 1.75
CA PHE A 448 8.46 8.49 1.67
C PHE A 448 8.64 7.27 2.57
N ALA A 449 7.90 7.22 3.68
CA ALA A 449 8.13 6.27 4.77
C ALA A 449 8.10 4.81 4.31
N TRP A 450 7.14 4.43 3.45
CA TRP A 450 7.08 3.07 2.93
C TRP A 450 8.31 2.71 2.10
N ALA A 451 8.74 3.58 1.18
CA ALA A 451 9.94 3.32 0.38
C ALA A 451 11.21 3.25 1.24
N ASN A 452 11.31 4.08 2.29
CA ASN A 452 12.42 4.04 3.23
C ASN A 452 12.51 2.68 3.94
N THR A 453 11.41 2.20 4.52
CA THR A 453 11.40 0.91 5.22
C THR A 453 11.56 -0.27 4.27
N LEU A 454 11.01 -0.18 3.05
CA LEU A 454 11.20 -1.19 2.01
C LEU A 454 12.68 -1.31 1.59
N PHE A 455 13.37 -0.18 1.46
CA PHE A 455 14.82 -0.18 1.24
C PHE A 455 15.55 -0.84 2.42
N GLY A 456 15.20 -0.49 3.66
CA GLY A 456 15.74 -1.11 4.85
C GLY A 456 15.51 -2.61 4.88
N GLU A 457 14.29 -3.08 4.54
CA GLU A 457 13.95 -4.50 4.42
C GLU A 457 14.87 -5.23 3.42
N LEU A 458 15.08 -4.62 2.25
CA LEU A 458 15.96 -5.21 1.22
C LEU A 458 17.38 -5.40 1.74
N ILE A 459 17.94 -4.38 2.41
CA ILE A 459 19.30 -4.48 2.96
C ILE A 459 19.38 -5.56 4.05
N VAL A 460 18.42 -5.59 5.00
CA VAL A 460 18.34 -6.64 6.03
C VAL A 460 18.25 -8.02 5.39
N LYS A 461 17.40 -8.19 4.38
CA LYS A 461 17.27 -9.44 3.64
C LYS A 461 18.60 -9.85 3.00
N LEU A 462 19.26 -8.96 2.28
CA LEU A 462 20.51 -9.28 1.58
C LEU A 462 21.64 -9.65 2.55
N VAL A 463 21.72 -9.01 3.72
CA VAL A 463 22.67 -9.39 4.77
C VAL A 463 22.36 -10.79 5.32
N ASN A 464 21.07 -11.07 5.60
CA ASN A 464 20.64 -12.38 6.11
C ASN A 464 20.81 -13.50 5.07
N ASP A 465 20.71 -13.19 3.79
CA ASP A 465 20.95 -14.11 2.67
C ASP A 465 22.47 -14.33 2.39
N GLY A 466 23.35 -13.72 3.19
CA GLY A 466 24.80 -13.84 3.04
C GLY A 466 25.40 -13.02 1.89
N LYS A 467 24.67 -12.04 1.36
CA LYS A 467 25.08 -11.18 0.21
C LYS A 467 25.81 -9.89 0.65
N LEU A 468 26.47 -9.91 1.81
CA LEU A 468 27.20 -8.75 2.31
C LEU A 468 28.35 -8.31 1.38
N GLU A 469 29.06 -9.28 0.76
CA GLU A 469 30.13 -8.96 -0.20
C GLU A 469 29.59 -8.23 -1.42
N LEU A 470 28.37 -8.58 -1.89
CA LEU A 470 27.69 -7.89 -2.97
C LEU A 470 27.42 -6.41 -2.58
N LEU A 471 26.89 -6.17 -1.38
CA LEU A 471 26.63 -4.81 -0.90
C LEU A 471 27.93 -3.98 -0.81
N ASN A 472 29.03 -4.61 -0.41
CA ASN A 472 30.33 -3.96 -0.28
C ASN A 472 31.07 -3.76 -1.62
N SER A 473 30.65 -4.44 -2.68
CA SER A 473 31.20 -4.33 -4.04
C SER A 473 30.51 -3.27 -4.90
N LEU A 474 29.46 -2.59 -4.39
CA LEU A 474 28.75 -1.56 -5.15
C LEU A 474 29.68 -0.43 -5.59
N PRO A 475 29.50 0.15 -6.78
CA PRO A 475 30.29 1.32 -7.24
C PRO A 475 30.15 2.51 -6.29
N GLN A 476 31.30 3.19 -6.01
CA GLN A 476 31.37 4.36 -5.14
C GLN A 476 30.71 5.59 -5.78
#